data_a3a0aa093f6666745e69dfd0cdf2653d
#
_entry.id   a3a0aa093f6666745e69dfd0cdf2653d
#
_cell.length_a   1.000
_cell.length_b   1.000
_cell.length_c   1.000
_cell.angle_alpha   90.00
_cell.angle_beta   90.00
_cell.angle_gamma   90.00
#
_symmetry.space_group_name_H-M   'P 1'
#
loop_
_entity.id
_entity.type
_entity.pdbx_description
1 polymer ?
#
loop_
_entity_poly.entity_id
_entity_poly.type
_entity_poly.pdbx_seq_one_letter_code
_entity_poly.pdbx_strand_id
1 'polypeptide(L)'
;MERRLPDEVHLKLVERTPLALWQQDGQFALIDAEGKVILRDHLDRFSRLIVVVGKDAPTHAADLISALGAHPDLARHVRAAVRVGGRRWDLYLDNQVKVRLPEGNPSAAWSRLARLEVEHHLLARDVATIDLRLPDRVIVRPEKPIDAKPKPQERQT
;
A
#
# COMPACT_ATOMS: atom_id res chain seq x y z
N MET A 1 7.70 -55.34 6.70
CA MET A 1 7.79 -54.79 6.67
C MET A 1 7.35 -53.99 6.53
N GLU A 2 7.15 -53.64 6.54
CA GLU A 2 6.74 -52.97 6.42
C GLU A 2 7.00 -51.97 6.46
N ARG A 3 7.15 -51.51 6.11
CA ARG A 3 7.31 -50.53 5.96
C ARG A 3 6.50 -49.79 5.99
N ARG A 4 6.14 -49.29 6.32
CA ARG A 4 5.30 -48.63 6.41
C ARG A 4 5.48 -47.33 6.29
N LEU A 5 6.15 -46.93 5.91
CA LEU A 5 6.45 -45.82 5.73
C LEU A 5 5.67 -45.03 5.15
N PRO A 6 5.40 -44.84 4.20
CA PRO A 6 4.64 -43.84 3.66
C PRO A 6 3.34 -43.60 4.26
N ASP A 7 2.78 -44.51 4.85
CA ASP A 7 1.50 -44.21 5.40
C ASP A 7 1.61 -43.37 6.63
N GLU A 8 2.80 -43.05 7.00
CA GLU A 8 2.97 -42.18 8.13
C GLU A 8 3.59 -40.88 7.74
N VAL A 9 3.49 -40.54 6.53
CA VAL A 9 4.10 -39.29 6.11
C VAL A 9 3.30 -38.15 6.67
N HIS A 10 3.85 -37.49 7.63
CA HIS A 10 3.21 -36.31 8.21
C HIS A 10 3.67 -35.09 7.43
N LEU A 11 2.92 -34.83 6.40
CA LEU A 11 3.23 -33.63 5.64
C LEU A 11 2.68 -32.47 6.38
N LYS A 12 3.58 -31.74 7.01
CA LYS A 12 3.18 -30.56 7.59
C LYS A 12 2.94 -29.61 6.50
N LEU A 13 1.77 -29.55 6.01
CA LEU A 13 1.41 -28.59 5.00
C LEU A 13 1.25 -27.26 5.66
N VAL A 14 2.29 -26.46 5.58
CA VAL A 14 2.18 -25.13 6.07
C VAL A 14 1.54 -24.35 4.97
N GLU A 15 0.26 -24.10 5.09
CA GLU A 15 -0.43 -23.27 4.13
C GLU A 15 -0.07 -21.85 4.37
N ARG A 16 0.64 -21.26 3.46
CA ARG A 16 0.96 -19.86 3.57
C ARG A 16 -0.13 -19.08 2.91
N THR A 17 -0.71 -18.15 3.66
CA THR A 17 -1.77 -17.32 3.15
C THR A 17 -1.16 -16.13 2.44
N PRO A 18 -1.52 -15.90 1.18
CA PRO A 18 -1.00 -14.75 0.46
C PRO A 18 -1.42 -13.45 1.11
N LEU A 19 -0.49 -12.54 1.27
CA LEU A 19 -0.75 -11.25 1.86
C LEU A 19 -0.67 -10.14 0.84
N ALA A 20 0.39 -10.11 0.07
CA ALA A 20 0.67 -8.99 -0.83
C ALA A 20 1.61 -9.44 -1.93
N LEU A 21 1.69 -8.62 -2.97
CA LEU A 21 2.71 -8.78 -3.99
C LEU A 21 3.85 -7.84 -3.66
N TRP A 22 5.06 -8.34 -3.71
CA TRP A 22 6.26 -7.57 -3.40
C TRP A 22 6.99 -7.27 -4.68
N GLN A 23 7.25 -6.01 -4.93
CA GLN A 23 8.00 -5.58 -6.10
C GLN A 23 9.33 -5.03 -5.67
N GLN A 24 10.39 -5.54 -6.28
CA GLN A 24 11.72 -5.02 -6.07
C GLN A 24 12.51 -5.23 -7.35
N ASP A 25 13.20 -4.18 -7.80
CA ASP A 25 14.02 -4.24 -9.01
C ASP A 25 13.24 -4.74 -10.22
N GLY A 26 11.99 -4.31 -10.30
CA GLY A 26 11.14 -4.66 -11.43
C GLY A 26 10.57 -6.06 -11.41
N GLN A 27 10.82 -6.83 -10.36
CA GLN A 27 10.34 -8.19 -10.26
C GLN A 27 9.34 -8.33 -9.14
N PHE A 28 8.38 -9.23 -9.33
CA PHE A 28 7.31 -9.43 -8.38
C PHE A 28 7.41 -10.79 -7.71
N ALA A 29 6.96 -10.85 -6.48
CA ALA A 29 6.85 -12.10 -5.74
C ALA A 29 5.62 -12.03 -4.84
N LEU A 30 4.98 -13.16 -4.62
CA LEU A 30 3.87 -13.24 -3.68
C LEU A 30 4.44 -13.52 -2.31
N ILE A 31 4.03 -12.76 -1.31
CA ILE A 31 4.57 -12.94 0.05
C ILE A 31 3.45 -13.22 1.04
N ASP A 32 3.81 -13.84 2.14
CA ASP A 32 2.88 -14.12 3.24
C ASP A 32 3.03 -13.06 4.34
N ALA A 33 2.31 -13.26 5.44
CA ALA A 33 2.30 -12.28 6.52
C ALA A 33 3.66 -12.15 7.23
N GLU A 34 4.51 -13.16 7.07
CA GLU A 34 5.84 -13.10 7.65
C GLU A 34 6.86 -12.52 6.69
N GLY A 35 6.41 -12.14 5.51
CA GLY A 35 7.30 -11.58 4.51
C GLY A 35 8.04 -12.60 3.69
N LYS A 36 7.66 -13.87 3.78
CA LYS A 36 8.34 -14.90 3.03
C LYS A 36 7.71 -15.08 1.68
N VAL A 37 8.55 -15.33 0.69
CA VAL A 37 8.08 -15.51 -0.69
C VAL A 37 7.40 -16.85 -0.84
N ILE A 38 6.18 -16.81 -1.38
CA ILE A 38 5.42 -18.01 -1.67
C ILE A 38 5.61 -18.45 -3.12
N LEU A 39 5.45 -17.50 -4.03
CA LEU A 39 5.53 -17.74 -5.47
C LEU A 39 6.21 -16.57 -6.16
N ARG A 40 6.86 -16.86 -7.28
CA ARG A 40 7.42 -15.81 -8.11
C ARG A 40 6.82 -15.82 -9.51
N ASP A 41 6.11 -16.90 -9.86
CA ASP A 41 5.50 -17.04 -11.19
C ASP A 41 4.01 -17.17 -11.05
N HIS A 42 3.32 -16.96 -12.16
CA HIS A 42 1.86 -17.19 -12.22
C HIS A 42 1.12 -16.35 -11.19
N LEU A 43 1.48 -15.06 -11.15
CA LEU A 43 0.90 -14.17 -10.14
C LEU A 43 -0.39 -13.52 -10.59
N ASP A 44 -0.89 -13.84 -11.78
CA ASP A 44 -2.06 -13.19 -12.35
C ASP A 44 -3.28 -13.24 -11.44
N ARG A 45 -3.48 -14.36 -10.80
CA ARG A 45 -4.67 -14.51 -9.97
C ARG A 45 -4.56 -13.78 -8.64
N PHE A 46 -3.43 -13.17 -8.38
CA PHE A 46 -3.25 -12.38 -7.17
C PHE A 46 -3.20 -10.90 -7.46
N SER A 47 -3.68 -10.49 -8.63
CA SER A 47 -3.58 -9.11 -9.06
C SER A 47 -4.40 -8.16 -8.21
N ARG A 48 -5.31 -8.67 -7.39
CA ARG A 48 -6.09 -7.80 -6.52
C ARG A 48 -5.40 -7.46 -5.22
N LEU A 49 -4.32 -8.15 -4.92
CA LEU A 49 -3.59 -7.88 -3.69
C LEU A 49 -2.82 -6.57 -3.84
N ILE A 50 -2.61 -5.92 -2.71
CA ILE A 50 -1.82 -4.70 -2.69
C ILE A 50 -0.39 -5.03 -3.10
N VAL A 51 0.24 -4.12 -3.81
CA VAL A 51 1.64 -4.26 -4.17
C VAL A 51 2.46 -3.44 -3.18
N VAL A 52 3.42 -4.08 -2.53
CA VAL A 52 4.33 -3.38 -1.64
C VAL A 52 5.70 -3.30 -2.31
N VAL A 53 6.30 -2.13 -2.27
CA VAL A 53 7.53 -1.85 -3.01
C VAL A 53 8.63 -1.45 -2.05
N GLY A 54 9.80 -2.02 -2.22
CA GLY A 54 10.97 -1.65 -1.44
C GLY A 54 11.69 -2.85 -0.87
N LYS A 55 12.95 -2.65 -0.56
CA LYS A 55 13.78 -3.75 -0.12
C LYS A 55 13.29 -4.35 1.19
N ASP A 56 12.88 -3.50 2.14
CA ASP A 56 12.42 -3.97 3.44
C ASP A 56 10.90 -4.03 3.54
N ALA A 57 10.20 -3.88 2.40
CA ALA A 57 8.75 -3.89 2.42
C ALA A 57 8.16 -5.19 2.98
N PRO A 58 8.70 -6.38 2.64
CA PRO A 58 8.08 -7.59 3.17
C PRO A 58 8.06 -7.68 4.69
N THR A 59 9.08 -7.12 5.34
CA THR A 59 9.16 -7.17 6.80
C THR A 59 8.07 -6.34 7.46
N HIS A 60 7.63 -5.29 6.79
CA HIS A 60 6.70 -4.33 7.39
C HIS A 60 5.31 -4.36 6.76
N ALA A 61 5.10 -5.21 5.77
CA ALA A 61 3.84 -5.20 5.03
C ALA A 61 2.66 -5.64 5.87
N ALA A 62 2.85 -6.64 6.72
CA ALA A 62 1.72 -7.14 7.52
C ALA A 62 1.21 -6.08 8.48
N ASP A 63 2.12 -5.34 9.10
CA ASP A 63 1.71 -4.28 10.01
C ASP A 63 0.95 -3.19 9.28
N LEU A 64 1.43 -2.83 8.09
CA LEU A 64 0.75 -1.83 7.31
C LEU A 64 -0.65 -2.29 6.92
N ILE A 65 -0.76 -3.50 6.40
CA ILE A 65 -2.04 -4.00 5.92
C ILE A 65 -3.02 -4.15 7.08
N SER A 66 -2.53 -4.54 8.24
CA SER A 66 -3.37 -4.60 9.42
C SER A 66 -3.89 -3.21 9.79
N ALA A 67 -3.02 -2.21 9.73
CA ALA A 67 -3.43 -0.84 10.04
C ALA A 67 -4.47 -0.33 9.05
N LEU A 68 -4.28 -0.62 7.76
CA LEU A 68 -5.21 -0.20 6.74
C LEU A 68 -6.56 -0.88 6.91
N GLY A 69 -6.55 -2.12 7.39
CA GLY A 69 -7.76 -2.90 7.55
C GLY A 69 -8.72 -2.39 8.60
N ALA A 70 -8.27 -1.45 9.45
CA ALA A 70 -9.15 -0.83 10.42
C ALA A 70 -10.25 -0.02 9.74
N HIS A 71 -10.03 0.40 8.50
CA HIS A 71 -11.02 1.14 7.72
C HIS A 71 -11.13 0.50 6.34
N PRO A 72 -11.86 -0.62 6.24
CA PRO A 72 -11.86 -1.40 5.01
C PRO A 72 -12.41 -0.65 3.80
N ASP A 73 -13.36 0.25 4.01
CA ASP A 73 -13.91 1.00 2.89
C ASP A 73 -12.86 1.88 2.24
N LEU A 74 -11.93 2.39 3.02
CA LEU A 74 -10.86 3.21 2.49
C LEU A 74 -9.72 2.31 1.99
N ALA A 75 -9.47 1.22 2.70
CA ALA A 75 -8.36 0.32 2.35
C ALA A 75 -8.54 -0.30 0.97
N ARG A 76 -9.77 -0.55 0.56
CA ARG A 76 -9.99 -1.20 -0.73
C ARG A 76 -9.54 -0.35 -1.91
N HIS A 77 -9.29 0.93 -1.69
CA HIS A 77 -8.81 1.80 -2.76
C HIS A 77 -7.29 1.80 -2.88
N VAL A 78 -6.58 1.21 -1.91
CA VAL A 78 -5.12 1.21 -1.94
C VAL A 78 -4.64 0.15 -2.91
N ARG A 79 -3.85 0.55 -3.90
CA ARG A 79 -3.31 -0.37 -4.88
C ARG A 79 -1.87 -0.73 -4.61
N ALA A 80 -1.10 0.22 -4.10
CA ALA A 80 0.31 -0.01 -3.84
C ALA A 80 0.77 0.79 -2.64
N ALA A 81 1.80 0.31 -2.00
CA ALA A 81 2.44 0.99 -0.90
C ALA A 81 3.95 0.94 -1.13
N VAL A 82 4.58 2.10 -1.11
CA VAL A 82 6.01 2.22 -1.37
C VAL A 82 6.71 2.57 -0.08
N ARG A 83 7.72 1.79 0.25
CA ARG A 83 8.53 2.03 1.44
C ARG A 83 9.52 3.14 1.14
N VAL A 84 9.49 4.21 1.91
CA VAL A 84 10.31 5.38 1.67
C VAL A 84 11.35 5.50 2.77
N GLY A 85 12.61 5.46 2.37
CA GLY A 85 13.71 5.63 3.30
C GLY A 85 13.81 4.57 4.37
N GLY A 86 13.14 3.45 4.20
CA GLY A 86 13.13 2.40 5.20
C GLY A 86 12.38 2.79 6.46
N ARG A 87 11.58 3.85 6.42
CA ARG A 87 10.95 4.38 7.63
C ARG A 87 9.46 4.60 7.53
N ARG A 88 8.94 4.96 6.38
CA ARG A 88 7.52 5.26 6.25
C ARG A 88 6.98 4.75 4.94
N TRP A 89 5.68 4.89 4.76
CA TRP A 89 5.01 4.40 3.57
C TRP A 89 4.32 5.54 2.82
N ASP A 90 4.40 5.49 1.50
CA ASP A 90 3.54 6.28 0.63
C ASP A 90 2.56 5.30 -0.01
N LEU A 91 1.29 5.62 0.05
CA LEU A 91 0.25 4.77 -0.52
C LEU A 91 -0.22 5.35 -1.84
N TYR A 92 -0.53 4.48 -2.78
CA TYR A 92 -1.07 4.88 -4.07
C TYR A 92 -2.45 4.24 -4.22
N LEU A 93 -3.45 5.07 -4.44
CA LEU A 93 -4.82 4.63 -4.51
C LEU A 93 -5.24 4.43 -5.96
N ASP A 94 -6.37 3.77 -6.17
CA ASP A 94 -6.84 3.43 -7.51
C ASP A 94 -7.23 4.66 -8.34
N ASN A 95 -7.46 5.80 -7.70
CA ASN A 95 -7.70 7.05 -8.42
C ASN A 95 -6.43 7.89 -8.54
N GLN A 96 -5.29 7.24 -8.35
CA GLN A 96 -3.96 7.84 -8.50
C GLN A 96 -3.61 8.86 -7.44
N VAL A 97 -4.38 8.92 -6.38
CA VAL A 97 -4.04 9.78 -5.25
C VAL A 97 -2.90 9.15 -4.47
N LYS A 98 -1.93 9.95 -4.12
CA LYS A 98 -0.81 9.52 -3.29
C LYS A 98 -1.05 9.97 -1.87
N VAL A 99 -0.94 9.05 -0.92
CA VAL A 99 -1.12 9.36 0.49
C VAL A 99 0.21 9.13 1.20
N ARG A 100 0.73 10.15 1.84
CA ARG A 100 1.99 10.03 2.57
C ARG A 100 1.70 9.83 4.04
N LEU A 101 2.09 8.68 4.54
CA LEU A 101 1.89 8.34 5.94
C LEU A 101 3.10 8.73 6.76
N PRO A 102 2.92 9.07 8.04
CA PRO A 102 4.06 9.40 8.90
C PRO A 102 4.82 8.15 9.28
N GLU A 103 6.04 8.34 9.72
CA GLU A 103 6.85 7.23 10.19
C GLU A 103 6.25 6.67 11.47
N GLY A 104 5.85 7.52 12.40
CA GLY A 104 5.27 7.07 13.64
C GLY A 104 3.75 7.05 13.55
N ASN A 105 3.15 6.02 14.08
CA ASN A 105 1.71 5.88 14.22
C ASN A 105 0.94 6.08 12.91
N PRO A 106 1.26 5.29 11.89
CA PRO A 106 0.50 5.39 10.64
C PRO A 106 -0.97 5.03 10.80
N SER A 107 -1.32 4.21 11.80
CA SER A 107 -2.71 3.87 12.05
C SER A 107 -3.54 5.08 12.41
N ALA A 108 -3.00 5.96 13.25
CA ALA A 108 -3.72 7.17 13.64
C ALA A 108 -3.92 8.08 12.45
N ALA A 109 -2.89 8.19 11.59
CA ALA A 109 -3.00 9.01 10.40
C ALA A 109 -4.04 8.46 9.44
N TRP A 110 -4.05 7.15 9.28
CA TRP A 110 -5.03 6.50 8.41
C TRP A 110 -6.45 6.73 8.92
N SER A 111 -6.65 6.63 10.24
CA SER A 111 -7.95 6.89 10.83
C SER A 111 -8.38 8.34 10.65
N ARG A 112 -7.43 9.26 10.71
CA ARG A 112 -7.72 10.66 10.44
C ARG A 112 -8.20 10.86 9.02
N LEU A 113 -7.54 10.20 8.07
CA LEU A 113 -7.95 10.29 6.68
C LEU A 113 -9.33 9.69 6.48
N ALA A 114 -9.62 8.56 7.13
CA ALA A 114 -10.92 7.94 7.01
C ALA A 114 -12.02 8.87 7.49
N ARG A 115 -11.78 9.58 8.58
CA ARG A 115 -12.75 10.54 9.09
C ARG A 115 -12.97 11.68 8.12
N LEU A 116 -11.87 12.20 7.55
CA LEU A 116 -11.98 13.27 6.59
C LEU A 116 -12.69 12.83 5.32
N GLU A 117 -12.49 11.59 4.94
CA GLU A 117 -13.17 11.09 3.75
C GLU A 117 -14.67 11.02 3.97
N VAL A 118 -15.10 10.58 5.15
CA VAL A 118 -16.52 10.52 5.47
C VAL A 118 -17.11 11.92 5.49
N GLU A 119 -16.40 12.89 6.04
CA GLU A 119 -16.91 14.24 6.20
C GLU A 119 -16.80 15.08 4.95
N HIS A 120 -15.75 14.92 4.17
CA HIS A 120 -15.45 15.85 3.10
C HIS A 120 -15.30 15.19 1.73
N HIS A 121 -15.35 13.86 1.66
CA HIS A 121 -15.24 13.14 0.39
C HIS A 121 -14.00 13.59 -0.40
N LEU A 122 -12.86 13.57 0.26
CA LEU A 122 -11.62 14.04 -0.37
C LEU A 122 -11.27 13.27 -1.62
N LEU A 123 -11.55 11.97 -1.63
CA LEU A 123 -11.15 11.15 -2.77
C LEU A 123 -12.03 11.38 -3.99
N ALA A 124 -13.17 12.04 -3.82
CA ALA A 124 -14.01 12.39 -4.95
C ALA A 124 -13.59 13.70 -5.59
N ARG A 125 -12.59 14.37 -5.04
CA ARG A 125 -12.13 15.65 -5.57
C ARG A 125 -10.87 15.44 -6.38
N ASP A 126 -10.48 16.49 -7.10
CA ASP A 126 -9.26 16.44 -7.90
C ASP A 126 -8.05 16.62 -6.99
N VAL A 127 -7.67 15.56 -6.31
CA VAL A 127 -6.58 15.58 -5.37
C VAL A 127 -5.47 14.67 -5.86
N ALA A 128 -4.25 15.18 -5.89
CA ALA A 128 -3.10 14.37 -6.28
C ALA A 128 -2.38 13.77 -5.08
N THR A 129 -2.26 14.53 -4.00
CA THR A 129 -1.49 14.08 -2.84
C THR A 129 -2.20 14.50 -1.56
N ILE A 130 -2.25 13.58 -0.61
CA ILE A 130 -2.72 13.86 0.72
C ILE A 130 -1.57 13.55 1.66
N ASP A 131 -1.05 14.57 2.33
CA ASP A 131 0.12 14.43 3.18
C ASP A 131 -0.31 14.38 4.63
N LEU A 132 -0.09 13.25 5.26
CA LEU A 132 -0.48 13.01 6.65
C LEU A 132 0.72 12.95 7.59
N ARG A 133 1.89 13.38 7.11
CA ARG A 133 3.11 13.22 7.92
C ARG A 133 3.11 14.11 9.16
N LEU A 134 2.36 15.20 9.13
CA LEU A 134 2.28 16.07 10.30
C LEU A 134 1.09 15.67 11.16
N PRO A 135 1.28 15.55 12.47
CA PRO A 135 0.19 15.04 13.31
C PRO A 135 -0.96 16.01 13.50
N ASP A 136 -0.73 17.30 13.32
CA ASP A 136 -1.73 18.31 13.60
C ASP A 136 -2.40 18.86 12.37
N ARG A 137 -2.08 18.39 11.17
CA ARG A 137 -2.69 18.92 9.97
C ARG A 137 -2.60 17.93 8.84
N VAL A 138 -3.51 18.10 7.89
CA VAL A 138 -3.52 17.32 6.66
C VAL A 138 -3.32 18.29 5.52
N ILE A 139 -2.33 18.04 4.69
CA ILE A 139 -2.04 18.91 3.56
C ILE A 139 -2.51 18.21 2.30
N VAL A 140 -3.43 18.85 1.58
CA VAL A 140 -4.01 18.30 0.37
C VAL A 140 -3.53 19.12 -0.81
N ARG A 141 -2.96 18.46 -1.81
CA ARG A 141 -2.48 19.11 -3.01
C ARG A 141 -3.32 18.72 -4.20
N PRO A 142 -3.69 19.68 -5.05
CA PRO A 142 -4.54 19.37 -6.20
C PRO A 142 -3.79 18.56 -7.23
N GLU A 143 -4.55 17.91 -8.08
CA GLU A 143 -3.97 17.07 -9.09
C GLU A 143 -3.21 17.88 -10.11
N LYS A 144 -3.75 19.01 -10.52
CA LYS A 144 -3.03 19.86 -11.43
C LYS A 144 -2.64 21.09 -10.76
N PRO A 145 -1.40 21.46 -10.88
CA PRO A 145 -0.98 22.71 -10.34
C PRO A 145 -1.79 23.74 -11.03
N ILE A 146 -2.45 24.53 -10.31
CA ILE A 146 -3.30 25.43 -10.83
C ILE A 146 -2.64 26.30 -11.74
N ASP A 147 -1.58 26.60 -11.51
CA ASP A 147 -0.95 27.41 -12.21
C ASP A 147 -0.30 26.97 -13.24
N ALA A 148 -0.14 26.01 -13.18
CA ALA A 148 0.51 25.60 -14.20
C ALA A 148 0.13 26.30 -15.38
N LYS A 149 -0.37 26.94 -15.50
CA LYS A 149 -0.70 27.38 -16.48
C LYS A 149 -0.22 28.49 -16.79
N PRO A 150 0.25 28.95 -17.06
CA PRO A 150 0.74 29.65 -17.27
C PRO A 150 0.83 30.46 -17.77
N LYS A 151 0.98 30.78 -17.75
CA LYS A 151 1.11 31.35 -18.00
C LYS A 151 1.41 32.02 -18.71
N PRO A 152 1.45 32.31 -18.92
CA PRO A 152 1.70 32.84 -19.49
C PRO A 152 1.95 33.71 -20.05
N GLN A 153 1.92 33.89 -20.11
CA GLN A 153 2.08 34.41 -20.48
C GLN A 153 2.37 35.28 -20.98
N GLU A 154 2.36 35.46 -20.90
CA GLU A 154 2.54 36.05 -21.19
C GLU A 154 2.88 36.88 -21.74
N ARG A 155 2.86 37.22 -21.84
CA ARG A 155 3.06 37.85 -22.26
C ARG A 155 3.53 38.67 -22.90
N GLN A 156 3.59 38.97 -23.01
CA GLN A 156 3.90 39.51 -23.47
C GLN A 156 4.27 40.32 -24.12
N THR A 157 4.46 40.86 -24.16
CA THR A 157 4.64 41.45 -24.68
C THR A 157 4.53 41.89 -24.99
#